data_026c6377ae6943ada0e254cfb978d540
#
_entry.id   026c6377ae6943ada0e254cfb978d540
#
_cell.length_a   1.000
_cell.length_b   1.000
_cell.length_c   1.000
_cell.angle_alpha   90.00
_cell.angle_beta   90.00
_cell.angle_gamma   90.00
#
_symmetry.space_group_name_H-M   'P 1'
#
loop_
_entity.id
_entity.type
_entity.pdbx_description
1 polymer ?
#
loop_
_entity_poly.entity_id
_entity_poly.type
_entity_poly.pdbx_seq_one_letter_code
_entity_poly.pdbx_strand_id
1 'polypeptide(L)'
;WENKDVILCEPIDLQKPKKMKIFKHGFKSLIRNPLILLNKKKCTVKLQFEMSHGYDNLKMAIDLLPKNEKSDFLDYINTRTSLSPNCMFMTKSTKLTKDFYESVFPWLHDCERVFGLEKTKDYGTQRMYNFLFERYMPYWFEKYSKVSFSSWLYYDFTKK
;
A
#
# COMPACT_ATOMS: atom_id res chain seq x y z
N TRP A 1 -9.54 20.39 10.18
CA TRP A 1 -10.55 19.98 9.20
C TRP A 1 -10.91 21.06 8.15
N GLU A 2 -10.39 22.27 8.26
CA GLU A 2 -10.71 23.33 7.29
C GLU A 2 -10.29 22.92 5.88
N ASN A 3 -11.28 22.86 4.96
CA ASN A 3 -11.10 22.44 3.55
C ASN A 3 -10.52 21.05 3.32
N LYS A 4 -10.66 20.12 4.26
CA LYS A 4 -10.20 18.71 4.11
C LYS A 4 -11.34 17.74 4.34
N ASP A 5 -11.35 16.68 3.52
CA ASP A 5 -12.40 15.66 3.55
C ASP A 5 -11.98 14.46 4.39
N VAL A 6 -10.66 14.15 4.39
CA VAL A 6 -10.11 12.98 5.07
C VAL A 6 -8.74 13.29 5.69
N ILE A 7 -8.46 12.65 6.81
CA ILE A 7 -7.13 12.65 7.47
C ILE A 7 -6.57 11.23 7.39
N LEU A 8 -5.37 11.10 6.85
CA LEU A 8 -4.57 9.87 6.81
C LEU A 8 -3.39 9.97 7.77
N CYS A 9 -2.76 8.83 8.05
CA CYS A 9 -1.47 8.82 8.74
C CYS A 9 -0.39 9.47 7.88
N GLU A 10 0.54 10.20 8.52
CA GLU A 10 1.70 10.81 7.86
C GLU A 10 2.49 9.74 7.07
N PRO A 11 2.82 10.02 5.79
CA PRO A 11 3.52 9.05 4.95
C PRO A 11 4.94 8.77 5.45
N ILE A 12 5.32 7.50 5.44
CA ILE A 12 6.71 7.08 5.65
C ILE A 12 7.48 7.15 4.32
N ASP A 13 8.74 7.60 4.39
CA ASP A 13 9.65 7.63 3.26
C ASP A 13 10.23 6.22 2.99
N LEU A 14 9.96 5.68 1.82
CA LEU A 14 10.46 4.38 1.38
C LEU A 14 11.87 4.44 0.79
N GLN A 15 12.44 5.63 0.57
CA GLN A 15 13.79 5.82 0.00
C GLN A 15 14.92 5.57 1.00
N LYS A 16 14.57 5.29 2.26
CA LYS A 16 15.51 4.99 3.35
C LYS A 16 15.48 3.52 3.81
N PRO A 17 15.36 2.52 2.92
CA PRO A 17 15.39 1.15 3.36
C PRO A 17 16.78 0.81 3.90
N LYS A 18 16.85 0.09 5.01
CA LYS A 18 18.12 -0.49 5.45
C LYS A 18 18.62 -1.41 4.34
N LYS A 19 19.81 -1.17 3.79
CA LYS A 19 20.41 -1.95 2.69
C LYS A 19 20.33 -3.46 2.94
N MET A 20 20.53 -3.90 4.20
CA MET A 20 20.36 -5.29 4.60
C MET A 20 18.93 -5.86 4.35
N LYS A 21 17.87 -5.05 4.48
CA LYS A 21 16.51 -5.50 4.18
C LYS A 21 16.32 -5.78 2.69
N ILE A 22 16.92 -4.96 1.83
CA ILE A 22 16.89 -5.16 0.39
C ILE A 22 17.65 -6.44 0.02
N PHE A 23 18.83 -6.69 0.60
CA PHE A 23 19.58 -7.93 0.37
C PHE A 23 18.82 -9.17 0.84
N LYS A 24 18.21 -9.13 2.03
CA LYS A 24 17.54 -10.28 2.63
C LYS A 24 16.21 -10.65 1.95
N HIS A 25 15.41 -9.64 1.58
CA HIS A 25 14.04 -9.84 1.07
C HIS A 25 13.87 -9.41 -0.39
N GLY A 26 14.79 -8.62 -0.92
CA GLY A 26 14.71 -8.04 -2.26
C GLY A 26 15.70 -8.67 -3.26
N PHE A 27 16.30 -9.83 -2.97
CA PHE A 27 17.33 -10.43 -3.82
C PHE A 27 16.86 -10.64 -5.27
N LYS A 28 15.62 -11.10 -5.47
CA LYS A 28 15.02 -11.21 -6.82
C LYS A 28 14.88 -9.83 -7.51
N SER A 29 14.56 -8.78 -6.76
CA SER A 29 14.52 -7.41 -7.29
C SER A 29 15.89 -6.89 -7.65
N LEU A 30 16.93 -7.24 -6.88
CA LEU A 30 18.31 -6.85 -7.17
C LEU A 30 18.82 -7.52 -8.45
N ILE A 31 18.49 -8.80 -8.67
CA ILE A 31 18.84 -9.50 -9.92
C ILE A 31 18.15 -8.83 -11.11
N ARG A 32 16.84 -8.50 -10.98
CA ARG A 32 16.07 -7.85 -12.05
C ARG A 32 16.48 -6.39 -12.27
N ASN A 33 16.94 -5.71 -11.24
CA ASN A 33 17.31 -4.29 -11.31
C ASN A 33 18.36 -3.91 -10.26
N PRO A 34 19.66 -4.15 -10.52
CA PRO A 34 20.74 -3.87 -9.57
C PRO A 34 20.87 -2.39 -9.20
N LEU A 35 20.36 -1.49 -10.05
CA LEU A 35 20.38 -0.05 -9.80
C LEU A 35 19.47 0.40 -8.63
N ILE A 36 18.66 -0.49 -8.05
CA ILE A 36 17.84 -0.18 -6.86
C ILE A 36 18.71 0.29 -5.69
N LEU A 37 19.92 -0.26 -5.53
CA LEU A 37 20.84 0.14 -4.46
C LEU A 37 21.44 1.54 -4.66
N LEU A 38 21.52 2.01 -5.91
CA LEU A 38 22.13 3.28 -6.28
C LEU A 38 21.08 4.38 -6.50
N ASN A 39 19.88 4.01 -6.93
CA ASN A 39 18.83 4.97 -7.26
C ASN A 39 17.64 4.85 -6.28
N LYS A 40 17.61 5.75 -5.29
CA LYS A 40 16.55 5.82 -4.28
C LYS A 40 15.14 6.01 -4.86
N LYS A 41 15.01 6.65 -6.03
CA LYS A 41 13.73 6.81 -6.73
C LYS A 41 13.10 5.49 -7.18
N LYS A 42 13.86 4.40 -7.17
CA LYS A 42 13.37 3.04 -7.46
C LYS A 42 12.78 2.32 -6.26
N CYS A 43 12.93 2.89 -5.05
CA CYS A 43 12.29 2.37 -3.83
C CYS A 43 10.82 2.79 -3.77
N THR A 44 10.03 2.25 -4.69
CA THR A 44 8.61 2.58 -4.83
C THR A 44 7.70 1.71 -3.95
N VAL A 45 6.44 2.11 -3.84
CA VAL A 45 5.39 1.34 -3.14
C VAL A 45 5.29 -0.08 -3.72
N LYS A 46 5.38 -0.23 -5.05
CA LYS A 46 5.41 -1.54 -5.71
C LYS A 46 6.58 -2.40 -5.22
N LEU A 47 7.79 -1.86 -5.27
CA LEU A 47 8.98 -2.60 -4.82
C LEU A 47 8.85 -3.04 -3.37
N GLN A 48 8.38 -2.16 -2.49
CA GLN A 48 8.22 -2.46 -1.07
C GLN A 48 7.20 -3.60 -0.85
N PHE A 49 6.11 -3.61 -1.62
CA PHE A 49 5.13 -4.69 -1.57
C PHE A 49 5.73 -6.01 -2.07
N GLU A 50 6.36 -6.02 -3.24
CA GLU A 50 6.95 -7.23 -3.85
C GLU A 50 8.00 -7.90 -2.96
N MET A 51 8.82 -7.11 -2.26
CA MET A 51 9.82 -7.65 -1.32
C MET A 51 9.20 -8.37 -0.13
N SER A 52 7.98 -8.01 0.27
CA SER A 52 7.34 -8.51 1.50
C SER A 52 6.24 -9.55 1.21
N HIS A 53 5.59 -9.47 0.05
CA HIS A 53 4.35 -10.21 -0.25
C HIS A 53 4.41 -11.01 -1.56
N GLY A 54 5.60 -11.14 -2.14
CA GLY A 54 5.83 -11.90 -3.37
C GLY A 54 5.70 -11.07 -4.65
N TYR A 55 6.50 -11.49 -5.63
CA TYR A 55 6.53 -10.85 -6.95
C TYR A 55 5.27 -11.16 -7.73
N ASP A 56 4.86 -10.18 -8.53
CA ASP A 56 3.71 -10.22 -9.42
C ASP A 56 2.33 -10.28 -8.72
N ASN A 57 2.24 -10.58 -7.41
CA ASN A 57 0.98 -10.61 -6.67
C ASN A 57 0.25 -9.25 -6.71
N LEU A 58 0.98 -8.14 -6.56
CA LEU A 58 0.38 -6.81 -6.66
C LEU A 58 -0.14 -6.53 -8.07
N LYS A 59 0.60 -6.95 -9.10
CA LYS A 59 0.15 -6.80 -10.49
C LYS A 59 -1.11 -7.62 -10.75
N MET A 60 -1.13 -8.88 -10.33
CA MET A 60 -2.32 -9.74 -10.46
C MET A 60 -3.54 -9.14 -9.74
N ALA A 61 -3.35 -8.57 -8.54
CA ALA A 61 -4.41 -7.88 -7.81
C ALA A 61 -4.91 -6.65 -8.58
N ILE A 62 -4.01 -5.84 -9.12
CA ILE A 62 -4.37 -4.65 -9.94
C ILE A 62 -5.12 -5.06 -11.20
N ASP A 63 -4.79 -6.21 -11.78
CA ASP A 63 -5.48 -6.73 -12.97
C ASP A 63 -6.96 -7.07 -12.73
N LEU A 64 -7.38 -7.19 -11.46
CA LEU A 64 -8.78 -7.37 -11.05
C LEU A 64 -9.53 -6.04 -10.84
N LEU A 65 -8.84 -4.91 -10.81
CA LEU A 65 -9.49 -3.60 -10.69
C LEU A 65 -10.27 -3.22 -11.97
N PRO A 66 -11.31 -2.38 -11.86
CA PRO A 66 -11.95 -1.74 -13.00
C PRO A 66 -10.94 -0.97 -13.87
N LYS A 67 -11.19 -0.89 -15.18
CA LYS A 67 -10.26 -0.28 -16.15
C LYS A 67 -9.86 1.15 -15.80
N ASN A 68 -10.79 1.95 -15.29
CA ASN A 68 -10.56 3.34 -14.89
C ASN A 68 -9.70 3.49 -13.63
N GLU A 69 -9.60 2.45 -12.80
CA GLU A 69 -8.75 2.44 -11.60
C GLU A 69 -7.38 1.82 -11.87
N LYS A 70 -7.34 0.84 -12.77
CA LYS A 70 -6.15 0.03 -13.03
C LYS A 70 -4.94 0.86 -13.45
N SER A 71 -5.08 1.74 -14.44
CA SER A 71 -3.97 2.54 -14.96
C SER A 71 -3.44 3.52 -13.92
N ASP A 72 -4.34 4.21 -13.24
CA ASP A 72 -3.99 5.26 -12.28
C ASP A 72 -3.34 4.66 -11.03
N PHE A 73 -3.88 3.54 -10.55
CA PHE A 73 -3.29 2.85 -9.40
C PHE A 73 -1.93 2.22 -9.76
N LEU A 74 -1.79 1.68 -10.97
CA LEU A 74 -0.51 1.16 -11.45
C LEU A 74 0.55 2.27 -11.53
N ASP A 75 0.19 3.46 -12.03
CA ASP A 75 1.08 4.62 -12.06
C ASP A 75 1.46 5.07 -10.63
N TYR A 76 0.46 5.18 -9.74
CA TYR A 76 0.67 5.53 -8.34
C TYR A 76 1.71 4.62 -7.66
N ILE A 77 1.56 3.30 -7.73
CA ILE A 77 2.49 2.38 -7.06
C ILE A 77 3.88 2.34 -7.69
N ASN A 78 4.00 2.62 -9.00
CA ASN A 78 5.28 2.63 -9.70
C ASN A 78 6.07 3.92 -9.48
N THR A 79 5.42 5.02 -9.16
CA THR A 79 6.04 6.35 -9.03
C THR A 79 6.21 6.80 -7.57
N ARG A 80 5.27 6.43 -6.69
CA ARG A 80 5.31 6.84 -5.28
C ARG A 80 6.43 6.16 -4.51
N THR A 81 7.19 6.98 -3.80
CA THR A 81 8.29 6.58 -2.90
C THR A 81 7.98 6.83 -1.43
N SER A 82 6.73 7.10 -1.12
CA SER A 82 6.20 7.22 0.24
C SER A 82 4.87 6.51 0.36
N LEU A 83 4.52 6.08 1.56
CA LEU A 83 3.30 5.33 1.84
C LEU A 83 2.73 5.79 3.19
N SER A 84 1.43 6.12 3.24
CA SER A 84 0.69 6.25 4.50
C SER A 84 0.40 4.84 5.02
N PRO A 85 1.10 4.39 6.05
CA PRO A 85 0.95 3.03 6.57
C PRO A 85 -0.30 2.96 7.46
N ASN A 86 -0.67 1.73 7.75
CA ASN A 86 -1.88 1.37 8.48
C ASN A 86 -3.18 1.62 7.67
N CYS A 87 -4.18 0.83 8.00
CA CYS A 87 -5.50 0.91 7.37
C CYS A 87 -6.40 1.87 8.14
N MET A 88 -5.88 3.07 8.48
CA MET A 88 -6.59 4.05 9.31
C MET A 88 -6.80 5.35 8.56
N PHE A 89 -8.04 5.82 8.61
CA PHE A 89 -8.41 7.15 8.15
C PHE A 89 -9.50 7.74 9.04
N MET A 90 -9.63 9.04 9.03
CA MET A 90 -10.73 9.76 9.67
C MET A 90 -11.41 10.66 8.65
N THR A 91 -12.73 10.65 8.62
CA THR A 91 -13.56 11.55 7.81
C THR A 91 -14.87 11.88 8.52
N LYS A 92 -15.43 13.04 8.21
CA LYS A 92 -16.79 13.43 8.66
C LYS A 92 -17.86 13.02 7.64
N SER A 93 -17.47 12.56 6.47
CA SER A 93 -18.38 12.21 5.38
C SER A 93 -18.70 10.72 5.39
N THR A 94 -19.89 10.35 5.84
CA THR A 94 -20.41 8.98 5.73
C THR A 94 -20.51 8.53 4.27
N LYS A 95 -20.82 9.46 3.37
CA LYS A 95 -20.84 9.18 1.92
C LYS A 95 -19.47 8.76 1.43
N LEU A 96 -18.42 9.53 1.76
CA LEU A 96 -17.05 9.22 1.34
C LEU A 96 -16.58 7.86 1.90
N THR A 97 -16.93 7.56 3.15
CA THR A 97 -16.65 6.24 3.75
C THR A 97 -17.34 5.11 2.99
N LYS A 98 -18.62 5.29 2.66
CA LYS A 98 -19.39 4.31 1.91
C LYS A 98 -18.81 4.09 0.52
N ASP A 99 -18.57 5.17 -0.23
CA ASP A 99 -18.01 5.11 -1.59
C ASP A 99 -16.65 4.39 -1.61
N PHE A 100 -15.80 4.66 -0.60
CA PHE A 100 -14.51 3.97 -0.47
C PHE A 100 -14.68 2.46 -0.22
N TYR A 101 -15.54 2.07 0.71
CA TYR A 101 -15.75 0.66 1.01
C TYR A 101 -16.42 -0.09 -0.13
N GLU A 102 -17.34 0.54 -0.84
CA GLU A 102 -17.95 -0.01 -2.06
C GLU A 102 -16.96 -0.18 -3.20
N SER A 103 -15.87 0.60 -3.20
CA SER A 103 -14.77 0.45 -4.16
C SER A 103 -13.79 -0.66 -3.74
N VAL A 104 -13.34 -0.69 -2.48
CA VAL A 104 -12.24 -1.54 -2.05
C VAL A 104 -12.64 -2.98 -1.75
N PHE A 105 -13.79 -3.22 -1.11
CA PHE A 105 -14.17 -4.58 -0.70
C PHE A 105 -14.52 -5.52 -1.85
N PRO A 106 -15.26 -5.12 -2.90
CA PRO A 106 -15.45 -5.99 -4.05
C PRO A 106 -14.13 -6.42 -4.69
N TRP A 107 -13.18 -5.48 -4.84
CA TRP A 107 -11.86 -5.78 -5.37
C TRP A 107 -11.08 -6.77 -4.47
N LEU A 108 -11.08 -6.56 -3.15
CA LEU A 108 -10.41 -7.48 -2.22
C LEU A 108 -11.05 -8.86 -2.23
N HIS A 109 -12.37 -8.95 -2.39
CA HIS A 109 -13.06 -10.22 -2.52
C HIS A 109 -12.69 -10.95 -3.83
N ASP A 110 -12.56 -10.22 -4.94
CA ASP A 110 -12.05 -10.81 -6.18
C ASP A 110 -10.58 -11.25 -6.04
N CYS A 111 -9.76 -10.51 -5.32
CA CYS A 111 -8.40 -10.94 -4.98
C CYS A 111 -8.42 -12.25 -4.15
N GLU A 112 -9.30 -12.35 -3.16
CA GLU A 112 -9.46 -13.57 -2.34
C GLU A 112 -9.86 -14.78 -3.19
N ARG A 113 -10.76 -14.60 -4.15
CA ARG A 113 -11.16 -15.69 -5.06
C ARG A 113 -9.99 -16.19 -5.92
N VAL A 114 -9.07 -15.31 -6.31
CA VAL A 114 -7.91 -15.66 -7.15
C VAL A 114 -6.76 -16.22 -6.33
N PHE A 115 -6.42 -15.61 -5.20
CA PHE A 115 -5.26 -15.99 -4.39
C PHE A 115 -5.60 -17.07 -3.33
N GLY A 116 -6.86 -17.11 -2.85
CA GLY A 116 -7.32 -17.98 -1.76
C GLY A 116 -6.78 -17.57 -0.39
N LEU A 117 -7.40 -18.07 0.67
CA LEU A 117 -6.95 -17.82 2.06
C LEU A 117 -5.97 -18.90 2.55
N GLU A 118 -6.11 -20.13 2.06
CA GLU A 118 -5.43 -21.30 2.61
C GLU A 118 -4.06 -21.61 1.99
N LYS A 119 -3.74 -21.01 0.84
CA LYS A 119 -2.49 -21.33 0.09
C LYS A 119 -1.25 -20.64 0.60
N THR A 120 -1.36 -19.87 1.66
CA THR A 120 -0.30 -18.96 2.11
C THR A 120 0.45 -19.55 3.30
N LYS A 121 1.68 -20.03 3.05
CA LYS A 121 2.52 -20.69 4.06
C LYS A 121 3.37 -19.74 4.91
N ASP A 122 3.47 -18.47 4.55
CA ASP A 122 4.28 -17.50 5.27
C ASP A 122 3.46 -16.29 5.75
N TYR A 123 3.98 -15.59 6.75
CA TYR A 123 3.34 -14.44 7.38
C TYR A 123 3.01 -13.30 6.38
N GLY A 124 3.87 -13.09 5.38
CA GLY A 124 3.70 -12.01 4.40
C GLY A 124 2.50 -12.26 3.49
N THR A 125 2.33 -13.50 3.04
CA THR A 125 1.20 -13.87 2.18
C THR A 125 -0.11 -13.98 2.95
N GLN A 126 -0.11 -14.44 4.20
CA GLN A 126 -1.31 -14.48 5.05
C GLN A 126 -1.95 -13.10 5.27
N ARG A 127 -1.15 -12.05 5.26
CA ARG A 127 -1.61 -10.66 5.45
C ARG A 127 -1.72 -9.86 4.16
N MET A 128 -1.59 -10.50 3.00
CA MET A 128 -1.53 -9.83 1.71
C MET A 128 -2.73 -8.90 1.46
N TYR A 129 -3.95 -9.32 1.81
CA TYR A 129 -5.16 -8.50 1.61
C TYR A 129 -5.14 -7.21 2.42
N ASN A 130 -4.64 -7.28 3.67
CA ASN A 130 -4.46 -6.08 4.50
C ASN A 130 -3.45 -5.11 3.87
N PHE A 131 -2.38 -5.66 3.28
CA PHE A 131 -1.37 -4.85 2.60
C PHE A 131 -1.84 -4.32 1.24
N LEU A 132 -2.72 -5.03 0.53
CA LEU A 132 -3.40 -4.50 -0.66
C LEU A 132 -4.31 -3.33 -0.29
N PHE A 133 -5.13 -3.48 0.75
CA PHE A 133 -5.96 -2.40 1.30
C PHE A 133 -5.12 -1.17 1.67
N GLU A 134 -4.02 -1.37 2.39
CA GLU A 134 -3.11 -0.31 2.86
C GLU A 134 -2.49 0.49 1.69
N ARG A 135 -2.28 -0.12 0.51
CA ARG A 135 -1.77 0.58 -0.69
C ARG A 135 -2.87 1.28 -1.46
N TYR A 136 -4.05 0.67 -1.51
CA TYR A 136 -5.18 1.21 -2.24
C TYR A 136 -5.82 2.41 -1.53
N MET A 137 -5.92 2.37 -0.21
CA MET A 137 -6.58 3.39 0.59
C MET A 137 -6.03 4.82 0.35
N PRO A 138 -4.72 5.10 0.52
CA PRO A 138 -4.20 6.44 0.29
C PRO A 138 -4.33 6.88 -1.17
N TYR A 139 -4.13 5.98 -2.14
CA TYR A 139 -4.37 6.25 -3.55
C TYR A 139 -5.81 6.70 -3.79
N TRP A 140 -6.79 5.96 -3.30
CA TRP A 140 -8.20 6.24 -3.52
C TRP A 140 -8.61 7.59 -2.91
N PHE A 141 -8.21 7.85 -1.67
CA PHE A 141 -8.52 9.13 -1.02
C PHE A 141 -7.81 10.30 -1.69
N GLU A 142 -6.55 10.17 -2.12
CA GLU A 142 -5.84 11.23 -2.85
C GLU A 142 -6.52 11.53 -4.20
N LYS A 143 -7.12 10.54 -4.85
CA LYS A 143 -7.82 10.69 -6.12
C LYS A 143 -9.20 11.34 -5.97
N TYR A 144 -9.94 10.98 -4.93
CA TYR A 144 -11.37 11.32 -4.81
C TYR A 144 -11.69 12.33 -3.70
N SER A 145 -10.71 12.80 -2.94
CA SER A 145 -10.95 13.71 -1.83
C SER A 145 -9.76 14.63 -1.54
N LYS A 146 -9.99 15.62 -0.69
CA LYS A 146 -8.93 16.51 -0.19
C LYS A 146 -8.32 15.92 1.08
N VAL A 147 -7.14 15.33 0.92
CA VAL A 147 -6.41 14.68 2.01
C VAL A 147 -5.63 15.68 2.87
N SER A 148 -5.57 15.42 4.17
CA SER A 148 -4.56 15.93 5.09
C SER A 148 -3.88 14.78 5.82
N PHE A 149 -2.75 15.05 6.47
CA PHE A 149 -1.99 14.04 7.18
C PHE A 149 -1.89 14.42 8.65
N SER A 150 -1.95 13.41 9.54
CA SER A 150 -1.73 13.54 10.97
C SER A 150 -0.50 12.76 11.37
N SER A 151 0.31 13.35 12.22
CA SER A 151 1.49 12.71 12.79
C SER A 151 1.13 11.46 13.59
N TRP A 152 2.08 10.56 13.66
CA TRP A 152 1.96 9.34 14.42
C TRP A 152 1.98 9.63 15.93
N LEU A 153 1.05 9.02 16.64
CA LEU A 153 1.07 8.95 18.09
C LEU A 153 1.53 7.54 18.51
N TYR A 154 2.72 7.46 19.09
CA TYR A 154 3.22 6.23 19.69
C TYR A 154 3.00 6.28 21.20
N TYR A 155 2.28 5.29 21.71
CA TYR A 155 2.20 5.08 23.15
C TYR A 155 3.03 3.84 23.53
N ASP A 156 4.07 4.04 24.33
CA ASP A 156 4.95 2.99 24.80
C ASP A 156 4.45 2.48 26.15
N PHE A 157 3.74 1.36 26.16
CA PHE A 157 3.22 0.72 27.38
C PHE A 157 4.30 0.19 28.31
N THR A 158 5.55 0.10 27.87
CA THR A 158 6.67 -0.36 28.70
C THR A 158 7.27 0.74 29.56
N LYS A 159 7.00 2.00 29.22
CA LYS A 159 7.41 3.16 30.01
C LYS A 159 6.28 3.55 30.95
N LYS A 160 6.43 3.22 32.21
CA LYS A 160 5.62 3.71 33.34
C LYS A 160 6.17 5.03 33.82
#